data_b4c98258e8bca02e6948e40ca2fb4a81
#
_entry.id   b4c98258e8bca02e6948e40ca2fb4a81
#
_cell.length_a   1.000
_cell.length_b   1.000
_cell.length_c   1.000
_cell.angle_alpha   90.00
_cell.angle_beta   90.00
_cell.angle_gamma   90.00
#
_symmetry.space_group_name_H-M   'P 1'
#
loop_
_entity.id
_entity.type
_entity.pdbx_description
1 polymer ?
#
loop_
_entity_poly.entity_id
_entity_poly.type
_entity_poly.pdbx_seq_one_letter_code
_entity_poly.pdbx_strand_id
1 'polypeptide(L)'
;MTERRQYERLFYPFPVRLETLFAHEKKVLDLVTKNISASGTFISSSESFPEGTRFVMSFTFPSNKTQKLKTLKRLNGCIGSLVRSTPEGIAIQFDRECQMECLKIL
;
A
#
# COMPACT_ATOMS: atom_id res chain seq x y z
N MET A 1 28.12 -4.84 5.93
CA MET A 1 26.93 -4.71 6.47
C MET A 1 25.87 -5.09 5.54
N THR A 2 24.92 -5.73 5.94
CA THR A 2 23.93 -6.21 5.09
C THR A 2 22.73 -5.38 5.07
N GLU A 3 22.19 -5.23 3.96
CA GLU A 3 21.00 -4.51 3.81
C GLU A 3 19.91 -5.31 4.31
N ARG A 4 19.11 -4.78 5.17
CA ARG A 4 18.03 -5.49 5.65
C ARG A 4 16.92 -5.42 4.73
N ARG A 5 16.67 -4.32 4.05
CA ARG A 5 15.57 -4.18 3.18
C ARG A 5 15.97 -4.56 1.84
N GLN A 6 15.18 -5.38 1.20
CA GLN A 6 15.44 -5.79 -0.14
C GLN A 6 15.04 -4.76 -1.13
N TYR A 7 14.06 -3.94 -0.81
CA TYR A 7 13.54 -2.96 -1.75
C TYR A 7 13.56 -1.57 -1.15
N GLU A 8 13.74 -0.60 -2.00
CA GLU A 8 13.74 0.76 -1.59
C GLU A 8 12.38 1.22 -1.17
N ARG A 9 12.27 2.12 -0.21
CA ARG A 9 11.02 2.66 0.23
C ARG A 9 10.85 4.06 -0.27
N LEU A 10 9.65 4.37 -0.74
CA LEU A 10 9.34 5.71 -1.19
C LEU A 10 8.50 6.37 -0.11
N PHE A 11 8.98 7.47 0.40
CA PHE A 11 8.26 8.22 1.42
C PHE A 11 7.47 9.32 0.75
N TYR A 12 6.29 9.00 0.33
CA TYR A 12 5.46 9.93 -0.39
C TYR A 12 4.00 9.56 -0.12
N PRO A 13 3.11 10.55 0.04
CA PRO A 13 1.71 10.26 0.34
C PRO A 13 0.92 9.90 -0.91
N PHE A 14 0.96 8.67 -1.31
CA PHE A 14 0.17 8.22 -2.44
C PHE A 14 -1.25 7.88 -1.97
N PRO A 15 -2.26 8.27 -2.71
CA PRO A 15 -3.62 7.89 -2.34
C PRO A 15 -3.81 6.39 -2.47
N VAL A 16 -4.50 5.81 -1.51
CA VAL A 16 -4.78 4.38 -1.53
C VAL A 16 -6.18 4.14 -1.00
N ARG A 17 -6.91 3.27 -1.67
CA ARG A 17 -8.23 2.86 -1.20
C ARG A 17 -8.08 1.44 -0.67
N LEU A 18 -8.48 1.25 0.57
CA LEU A 18 -8.42 -0.05 1.21
C LEU A 18 -9.81 -0.62 1.36
N GLU A 19 -9.96 -1.90 1.07
CA GLU A 19 -11.21 -2.56 1.31
C GLU A 19 -10.90 -3.82 2.08
N THR A 20 -11.65 -4.10 3.14
CA THR A 20 -11.42 -5.31 3.92
C THR A 20 -11.92 -6.52 3.14
N LEU A 21 -11.15 -7.60 3.22
CA LEU A 21 -11.57 -8.85 2.59
C LEU A 21 -12.05 -9.80 3.67
N PHE A 22 -13.00 -10.63 3.32
CA PHE A 22 -13.51 -11.63 4.24
C PHE A 22 -13.98 -11.07 5.57
N ALA A 23 -14.40 -9.85 5.60
CA ALA A 23 -14.88 -9.28 6.84
C ALA A 23 -16.37 -9.39 6.90
N HIS A 24 -16.89 -9.43 8.11
CA HIS A 24 -18.28 -9.51 8.33
C HIS A 24 -18.90 -8.28 7.77
N GLU A 25 -18.29 -7.12 8.00
CA GLU A 25 -18.76 -5.89 7.50
C GLU A 25 -17.65 -5.35 6.65
N LYS A 26 -17.97 -5.04 5.42
CA LYS A 26 -16.96 -4.51 4.53
C LYS A 26 -16.70 -3.06 4.83
N LYS A 27 -15.45 -2.70 4.95
CA LYS A 27 -15.08 -1.32 5.16
C LYS A 27 -14.25 -0.87 4.00
N VAL A 28 -14.49 0.36 3.57
CA VAL A 28 -13.72 0.97 2.49
C VAL A 28 -13.17 2.27 3.03
N LEU A 29 -11.87 2.44 2.95
CA LEU A 29 -11.22 3.62 3.48
C LEU A 29 -10.35 4.26 2.41
N ASP A 30 -10.41 5.57 2.31
CA ASP A 30 -9.54 6.30 1.39
C ASP A 30 -8.49 6.99 2.24
N LEU A 31 -7.25 6.56 2.09
CA LEU A 31 -6.16 7.00 2.94
C LEU A 31 -4.97 7.39 2.10
N VAL A 32 -3.86 7.70 2.72
CA VAL A 32 -2.62 8.00 2.01
C VAL A 32 -1.50 7.21 2.66
N THR A 33 -0.52 6.87 1.87
CA THR A 33 0.62 6.12 2.38
C THR A 33 1.60 7.06 3.05
N LYS A 34 2.35 6.52 4.00
CA LYS A 34 3.47 7.25 4.55
C LYS A 34 4.72 6.76 3.84
N ASN A 35 4.75 5.52 3.45
CA ASN A 35 5.82 5.00 2.63
C ASN A 35 5.34 3.73 1.96
N ILE A 36 6.00 3.34 0.90
CA ILE A 36 5.66 2.14 0.18
C ILE A 36 6.90 1.57 -0.46
N SER A 37 7.00 0.26 -0.54
CA SER A 37 8.06 -0.42 -1.25
C SER A 37 7.41 -1.57 -1.99
N ALA A 38 8.19 -2.35 -2.70
CA ALA A 38 7.63 -3.48 -3.42
C ALA A 38 7.08 -4.54 -2.46
N SER A 39 7.54 -4.59 -1.22
CA SER A 39 7.09 -5.63 -0.30
C SER A 39 5.90 -5.22 0.57
N GLY A 40 5.66 -3.94 0.72
CA GLY A 40 4.56 -3.52 1.58
C GLY A 40 4.48 -2.03 1.72
N THR A 41 3.58 -1.58 2.59
CA THR A 41 3.35 -0.16 2.73
C THR A 41 2.96 0.16 4.17
N PHE A 42 3.23 1.38 4.60
CA PHE A 42 2.76 1.87 5.88
C PHE A 42 1.80 3.01 5.53
N ILE A 43 0.57 2.89 5.98
CA ILE A 43 -0.49 3.81 5.61
C ILE A 43 -0.96 4.58 6.83
N SER A 44 -1.12 5.89 6.69
CA SER A 44 -1.60 6.72 7.78
C SER A 44 -3.04 6.36 8.06
N SER A 45 -3.36 6.07 9.29
CA SER A 45 -4.72 5.69 9.65
C SER A 45 -4.92 5.87 11.13
N SER A 46 -6.09 6.39 11.49
CA SER A 46 -6.43 6.47 12.90
C SER A 46 -7.24 5.25 13.28
N GLU A 47 -7.57 4.41 12.32
CA GLU A 47 -8.32 3.22 12.61
C GLU A 47 -7.39 2.04 12.74
N SER A 48 -7.63 1.15 13.67
CA SER A 48 -6.77 -0.01 13.80
C SER A 48 -7.55 -1.26 13.48
N PHE A 49 -6.85 -2.31 13.14
CA PHE A 49 -7.46 -3.59 12.77
C PHE A 49 -6.64 -4.71 13.39
N PRO A 50 -7.24 -5.87 13.54
CA PRO A 50 -6.49 -7.01 14.10
C PRO A 50 -5.38 -7.44 13.14
N GLU A 51 -4.30 -7.93 13.71
CA GLU A 51 -3.21 -8.42 12.93
C GLU A 51 -3.70 -9.52 12.02
N GLY A 52 -3.25 -9.57 10.82
CA GLY A 52 -3.70 -10.57 9.87
C GLY A 52 -4.88 -10.15 9.03
N THR A 53 -5.47 -9.00 9.32
CA THR A 53 -6.59 -8.52 8.51
C THR A 53 -6.14 -8.42 7.07
N ARG A 54 -6.96 -8.91 6.16
CA ARG A 54 -6.62 -8.89 4.74
C ARG A 54 -7.33 -7.73 4.06
N PHE A 55 -6.64 -7.10 3.14
CA PHE A 55 -7.18 -5.98 2.42
C PHE A 55 -6.93 -6.13 0.93
N VAL A 56 -7.83 -5.54 0.15
CA VAL A 56 -7.54 -5.35 -1.26
C VAL A 56 -7.35 -3.85 -1.40
N MET A 57 -6.31 -3.45 -2.10
CA MET A 57 -5.92 -2.06 -2.15
C MET A 57 -5.81 -1.57 -3.57
N SER A 58 -6.08 -0.28 -3.76
CA SER A 58 -5.89 0.35 -5.04
C SER A 58 -5.07 1.60 -4.81
N PHE A 59 -3.91 1.67 -5.45
CA PHE A 59 -3.01 2.80 -5.29
C PHE A 59 -3.02 3.65 -6.54
N THR A 60 -2.82 4.94 -6.38
CA THR A 60 -2.68 5.85 -7.50
C THR A 60 -1.30 6.49 -7.42
N PHE A 61 -0.49 6.32 -8.46
CA PHE A 61 0.85 6.87 -8.47
C PHE A 61 0.94 7.90 -9.59
N PRO A 62 1.49 9.06 -9.32
CA PRO A 62 1.68 10.04 -10.37
C PRO A 62 2.81 9.58 -11.29
N SER A 63 2.65 9.83 -12.56
CA SER A 63 3.67 9.47 -13.50
C SER A 63 4.69 10.57 -13.47
N ASN A 64 5.93 10.24 -13.42
CA ASN A 64 6.85 11.28 -13.40
C ASN A 64 7.43 11.52 -14.72
N LYS A 65 6.87 11.19 -15.75
CA LYS A 65 7.45 11.37 -16.94
C LYS A 65 7.27 12.74 -17.28
N THR A 66 7.03 13.22 -18.13
CA THR A 66 6.92 14.45 -18.47
C THR A 66 5.78 14.96 -18.17
N GLN A 67 5.60 15.88 -18.14
CA GLN A 67 4.64 16.44 -17.72
C GLN A 67 3.56 16.85 -18.47
N LYS A 68 3.64 17.03 -19.58
CA LYS A 68 2.59 17.40 -20.37
C LYS A 68 1.42 16.67 -20.01
N LEU A 69 1.39 15.46 -20.02
CA LEU A 69 0.25 14.73 -19.73
C LEU A 69 0.37 14.24 -18.40
N LYS A 70 -0.47 14.53 -17.59
CA LYS A 70 -0.43 14.01 -16.35
C LYS A 70 -0.92 12.67 -16.33
N THR A 71 -0.28 11.67 -16.67
CA THR A 71 -0.80 10.34 -16.60
C THR A 71 -0.56 9.81 -15.23
N LEU A 72 -1.50 9.12 -14.71
CA LEU A 72 -1.40 8.47 -13.41
C LEU A 72 -1.34 6.98 -13.60
N LYS A 73 -0.54 6.31 -12.80
CA LYS A 73 -0.50 4.88 -12.85
C LYS A 73 -1.29 4.35 -11.69
N ARG A 74 -2.06 3.32 -11.92
CA ARG A 74 -2.86 2.73 -10.88
C ARG A 74 -2.49 1.30 -10.70
N LEU A 75 -2.49 0.86 -9.44
CA LEU A 75 -2.25 -0.51 -9.12
C LEU A 75 -3.50 -0.96 -8.39
N ASN A 76 -4.38 -1.66 -9.08
CA ASN A 76 -5.64 -2.09 -8.51
C ASN A 76 -5.59 -3.54 -8.10
N GLY A 77 -6.36 -3.88 -7.08
CA GLY A 77 -6.49 -5.28 -6.69
C GLY A 77 -5.27 -5.84 -5.99
N CYS A 78 -4.50 -4.99 -5.37
CA CYS A 78 -3.32 -5.43 -4.66
C CYS A 78 -3.75 -5.98 -3.30
N ILE A 79 -3.43 -7.21 -3.00
CA ILE A 79 -3.87 -7.83 -1.75
C ILE A 79 -2.72 -7.92 -0.78
N GLY A 80 -2.99 -7.66 0.46
CA GLY A 80 -2.00 -7.76 1.51
C GLY A 80 -2.61 -8.03 2.85
N SER A 81 -1.76 -8.25 3.83
CA SER A 81 -2.18 -8.56 5.19
C SER A 81 -1.59 -7.56 6.16
N LEU A 82 -2.35 -7.21 7.15
CA LEU A 82 -1.89 -6.28 8.15
C LEU A 82 -0.90 -6.95 9.08
N VAL A 83 0.25 -6.35 9.23
CA VAL A 83 1.30 -6.87 10.08
C VAL A 83 1.20 -6.27 11.47
N ARG A 84 0.86 -5.00 11.55
CA ARG A 84 0.68 -4.38 12.85
C ARG A 84 0.01 -3.02 12.71
N SER A 85 -0.64 -2.60 13.78
CA SER A 85 -1.26 -1.30 13.86
C SER A 85 -0.53 -0.49 14.91
N THR A 86 -0.36 0.79 14.66
CA THR A 86 0.24 1.70 15.63
C THR A 86 -0.65 2.93 15.66
N PRO A 87 -0.45 3.83 16.60
CA PRO A 87 -1.24 5.05 16.62
C PRO A 87 -1.06 5.90 15.36
N GLU A 88 0.03 5.70 14.66
CA GLU A 88 0.29 6.49 13.47
C GLU A 88 -0.20 5.86 12.19
N GLY A 89 -0.48 4.62 12.18
CA GLY A 89 -0.94 3.98 10.97
C GLY A 89 -0.88 2.47 11.02
N ILE A 90 -1.01 1.88 9.86
CA ILE A 90 -1.02 0.43 9.74
C ILE A 90 0.04 -0.02 8.75
N ALA A 91 0.71 -1.10 9.09
CA ALA A 91 1.74 -1.68 8.24
C ALA A 91 1.16 -2.90 7.54
N ILE A 92 1.24 -2.93 6.23
CA ILE A 92 0.68 -4.01 5.44
C ILE A 92 1.76 -4.65 4.59
N GLN A 93 1.80 -5.97 4.59
CA GLN A 93 2.74 -6.71 3.77
C GLN A 93 1.97 -7.21 2.56
N PHE A 94 2.48 -6.98 1.37
CA PHE A 94 1.81 -7.36 0.15
C PHE A 94 1.98 -8.85 -0.12
N ASP A 95 0.97 -9.44 -0.75
CA ASP A 95 1.06 -10.81 -1.20
C ASP A 95 2.03 -10.83 -2.36
N ARG A 96 2.54 -11.98 -2.71
CA ARG A 96 3.50 -12.12 -3.77
C ARG A 96 3.12 -11.50 -5.08
N GLU A 97 1.93 -11.72 -5.54
CA GLU A 97 1.51 -11.14 -6.80
C GLU A 97 1.53 -9.64 -6.79
N CYS A 98 1.15 -9.04 -5.70
CA CYS A 98 1.16 -7.61 -5.58
C CYS A 98 2.60 -7.11 -5.57
N GLN A 99 3.50 -7.86 -4.93
CA GLN A 99 4.89 -7.47 -4.90
C GLN A 99 5.46 -7.43 -6.31
N MET A 100 5.08 -8.40 -7.11
CA MET A 100 5.58 -8.44 -8.48
C MET A 100 5.07 -7.26 -9.29
N GLU A 101 3.82 -6.88 -9.08
CA GLU A 101 3.28 -5.73 -9.79
C GLU A 101 3.95 -4.44 -9.33
N CYS A 102 4.21 -4.32 -8.04
CA CYS A 102 4.86 -3.13 -7.52
C CYS A 102 6.26 -2.99 -8.09
N LEU A 103 6.95 -4.09 -8.29
CA LEU A 103 8.29 -4.00 -8.85
C LEU A 103 8.29 -3.43 -10.25
N LYS A 104 7.20 -3.61 -10.98
CA LYS A 104 7.13 -3.05 -12.31
C LYS A 104 6.84 -1.56 -12.28
N ILE A 105 6.17 -1.10 -11.28
CA ILE A 105 5.77 0.29 -11.19
C ILE A 105 6.75 1.16 -10.43
N LEU A 106 7.26 0.66 -9.34
CA LEU A 106 8.16 1.46 -8.49
C LEU A 106 9.68 1.37 -8.90
#